data_81e2bc94f58f7500c45d8584c07db35d
#
_entry.id   81e2bc94f58f7500c45d8584c07db35d
#
_cell.length_a   1.000
_cell.length_b   1.000
_cell.length_c   1.000
_cell.angle_alpha   90.00
_cell.angle_beta   90.00
_cell.angle_gamma   90.00
#
_symmetry.space_group_name_H-M   'P 1'
#
loop_
_entity.id
_entity.type
_entity.pdbx_description
1 polymer ?
#
loop_
_entity_poly.entity_id
_entity_poly.type
_entity_poly.pdbx_seq_one_letter_code
_entity_poly.pdbx_strand_id
1 'polypeptide(L)'
;MEELDYQKIGRKIRAARLEKGWSQDRLSEKCNISLSFMGHIERGTRIMSMDTFVALCNELEISADYLLWDIIRPSDPILLNILNGVKTKDAATY
;
A
#
# COMPACT_ATOMS: atom_id res chain seq x y z
N MET A 1 11.67 -17.65 2.09
CA MET A 1 11.24 -16.25 1.96
C MET A 1 9.74 -16.17 2.11
N GLU A 2 9.26 -15.30 2.98
CA GLU A 2 7.83 -15.13 3.16
C GLU A 2 7.25 -14.31 2.02
N GLU A 3 6.06 -14.67 1.60
CA GLU A 3 5.33 -13.90 0.60
C GLU A 3 4.70 -12.67 1.25
N LEU A 4 4.50 -11.64 0.44
CA LEU A 4 3.76 -10.45 0.90
C LEU A 4 2.31 -10.82 1.18
N ASP A 5 1.77 -10.21 2.22
CA ASP A 5 0.36 -10.40 2.55
C ASP A 5 -0.49 -9.45 1.71
N TYR A 6 -0.83 -9.90 0.52
CA TYR A 6 -1.63 -9.10 -0.41
C TYR A 6 -3.05 -8.87 0.09
N GLN A 7 -3.55 -9.74 0.96
CA GLN A 7 -4.87 -9.53 1.55
C GLN A 7 -4.87 -8.31 2.48
N LYS A 8 -3.81 -8.15 3.27
CA LYS A 8 -3.67 -6.96 4.12
C LYS A 8 -3.60 -5.69 3.29
N ILE A 9 -2.78 -5.71 2.24
CA ILE A 9 -2.68 -4.57 1.33
C ILE A 9 -4.04 -4.25 0.71
N GLY A 10 -4.72 -5.29 0.23
CA GLY A 10 -6.03 -5.13 -0.40
C GLY A 10 -7.07 -4.55 0.54
N ARG A 11 -7.08 -4.99 1.79
CA ARG A 11 -8.02 -4.45 2.78
C ARG A 11 -7.78 -2.97 3.05
N LYS A 12 -6.52 -2.55 3.10
CA LYS A 12 -6.19 -1.13 3.30
C LYS A 12 -6.60 -0.30 2.10
N ILE A 13 -6.39 -0.81 0.89
CA ILE A 13 -6.83 -0.15 -0.34
C ILE A 13 -8.35 0.00 -0.32
N ARG A 14 -9.06 -1.07 0.00
CA ARG A 14 -10.52 -1.04 0.06
C ARG A 14 -11.00 -0.02 1.09
N ALA A 15 -10.41 0.00 2.27
CA ALA A 15 -10.79 0.94 3.32
C ALA A 15 -10.57 2.39 2.88
N ALA A 16 -9.44 2.67 2.24
CA ALA A 16 -9.16 4.01 1.74
C ALA A 16 -10.14 4.42 0.65
N ARG A 17 -10.48 3.49 -0.23
CA ARG A 17 -11.48 3.74 -1.28
C ARG A 17 -12.84 4.09 -0.69
N LEU A 18 -13.29 3.30 0.28
CA LEU A 18 -14.58 3.53 0.93
C LEU A 18 -14.61 4.86 1.68
N GLU A 19 -13.50 5.22 2.29
CA GLU A 19 -13.39 6.50 2.98
C GLU A 19 -13.58 7.68 2.02
N LYS A 20 -13.12 7.54 0.78
CA LYS A 20 -13.34 8.56 -0.24
C LYS A 20 -14.74 8.50 -0.85
N GLY A 21 -15.53 7.50 -0.50
CA GLY A 21 -16.87 7.34 -1.06
C GLY A 21 -16.87 6.81 -2.48
N TRP A 22 -15.81 6.16 -2.92
CA TRP A 22 -15.70 5.68 -4.30
C TRP A 22 -16.08 4.21 -4.42
N SER A 23 -16.70 3.87 -5.57
CA SER A 23 -16.91 2.47 -5.96
C SER A 23 -15.60 1.87 -6.46
N GLN A 24 -15.56 0.54 -6.56
CA GLN A 24 -14.43 -0.13 -7.22
C GLN A 24 -14.28 0.35 -8.66
N ASP A 25 -15.41 0.53 -9.34
CA ASP A 25 -15.40 0.99 -10.73
C ASP A 25 -14.74 2.37 -10.83
N ARG A 26 -15.10 3.28 -9.95
CA ARG A 26 -14.52 4.62 -9.92
C ARG A 26 -13.00 4.57 -9.73
N LEU A 27 -12.54 3.80 -8.75
CA LEU A 27 -11.11 3.70 -8.48
C LEU A 27 -10.38 3.03 -9.63
N SER A 28 -10.97 1.99 -10.22
CA SER A 28 -10.34 1.30 -11.35
C SER A 28 -10.18 2.23 -12.55
N GLU A 29 -11.16 3.09 -12.83
CA GLU A 29 -11.05 4.09 -13.87
C GLU A 29 -9.90 5.06 -13.59
N LYS A 30 -9.80 5.54 -12.36
CA LYS A 30 -8.74 6.48 -11.96
C LYS A 30 -7.35 5.88 -12.11
N CYS A 31 -7.22 4.58 -11.86
CA CYS A 31 -5.94 3.88 -11.95
C CYS A 31 -5.71 3.23 -13.30
N ASN A 32 -6.64 3.37 -14.23
CA ASN A 32 -6.56 2.81 -15.58
C ASN A 32 -6.35 1.29 -15.57
N ILE A 33 -7.11 0.61 -14.72
CA ILE A 33 -7.13 -0.86 -14.66
C ILE A 33 -8.57 -1.34 -14.76
N SER A 34 -8.76 -2.63 -15.05
CA SER A 34 -10.09 -3.18 -15.17
C SER A 34 -10.77 -3.30 -13.79
N LEU A 35 -12.09 -3.27 -13.80
CA LEU A 35 -12.88 -3.50 -12.59
C LEU A 35 -12.57 -4.89 -12.00
N SER A 36 -12.44 -5.88 -12.85
CA SER A 36 -12.13 -7.25 -12.43
C SER A 36 -10.78 -7.29 -11.69
N PHE A 37 -9.77 -6.61 -12.22
CA PHE A 37 -8.45 -6.57 -11.60
C PHE A 37 -8.50 -5.83 -10.26
N MET A 38 -9.25 -4.74 -10.19
CA MET A 38 -9.42 -4.02 -8.93
C MET A 38 -10.02 -4.94 -7.84
N GLY A 39 -11.02 -5.73 -8.20
CA GLY A 39 -11.59 -6.70 -7.27
C GLY A 39 -10.56 -7.70 -6.76
N HIS A 40 -9.71 -8.21 -7.67
CA HIS A 40 -8.64 -9.12 -7.28
C HIS A 40 -7.64 -8.45 -6.34
N ILE A 41 -7.29 -7.19 -6.61
CA ILE A 41 -6.36 -6.45 -5.74
C ILE A 41 -6.94 -6.31 -4.33
N GLU A 42 -8.19 -5.92 -4.21
CA GLU A 42 -8.82 -5.73 -2.90
C GLU A 42 -8.97 -7.03 -2.12
N ARG A 43 -9.17 -8.14 -2.81
CA ARG A 43 -9.24 -9.46 -2.18
C ARG A 43 -7.88 -10.10 -1.94
N GLY A 44 -6.82 -9.51 -2.52
CA GLY A 44 -5.47 -10.05 -2.38
C GLY A 44 -5.23 -11.32 -3.17
N THR A 45 -5.99 -11.52 -4.25
CA THR A 45 -5.91 -12.74 -5.05
C THR A 45 -5.05 -12.59 -6.29
N ARG A 46 -4.53 -11.40 -6.55
CA ARG A 46 -3.60 -11.14 -7.65
C ARG A 46 -2.55 -10.13 -7.24
N ILE A 47 -1.36 -10.29 -7.80
CA ILE A 47 -0.25 -9.36 -7.59
C ILE A 47 -0.41 -8.19 -8.55
N MET A 48 -0.24 -6.99 -8.05
CA MET A 48 -0.25 -5.80 -8.89
C MET A 48 1.17 -5.41 -9.27
N SER A 49 1.30 -4.74 -10.42
CA SER A 49 2.58 -4.16 -10.82
C SER A 49 2.92 -2.98 -9.93
N MET A 50 4.18 -2.57 -9.96
CA MET A 50 4.60 -1.37 -9.24
C MET A 50 3.88 -0.14 -9.79
N ASP A 51 3.65 -0.07 -11.10
CA ASP A 51 2.92 1.04 -11.70
C ASP A 51 1.51 1.16 -11.12
N THR A 52 0.81 0.05 -10.99
CA THR A 52 -0.52 0.03 -10.40
C THR A 52 -0.47 0.43 -8.93
N PHE A 53 0.52 -0.08 -8.20
CA PHE A 53 0.70 0.25 -6.79
C PHE A 53 0.87 1.76 -6.59
N VAL A 54 1.73 2.37 -7.40
CA VAL A 54 1.96 3.82 -7.32
C VAL A 54 0.71 4.59 -7.70
N ALA A 55 -0.01 4.15 -8.73
CA ALA A 55 -1.27 4.80 -9.12
C ALA A 55 -2.28 4.76 -7.99
N LEU A 56 -2.42 3.62 -7.31
CA LEU A 56 -3.33 3.50 -6.18
C LEU A 56 -2.95 4.44 -5.04
N CYS A 57 -1.67 4.52 -4.70
CA CYS A 57 -1.20 5.43 -3.66
C CYS A 57 -1.53 6.88 -4.02
N ASN A 58 -1.29 7.27 -5.26
CA ASN A 58 -1.54 8.64 -5.70
C ASN A 58 -3.03 8.98 -5.71
N GLU A 59 -3.85 8.09 -6.26
CA GLU A 59 -5.29 8.36 -6.36
C GLU A 59 -5.97 8.34 -5.01
N LEU A 60 -5.56 7.44 -4.13
CA LEU A 60 -6.13 7.34 -2.78
C LEU A 60 -5.48 8.31 -1.79
N GLU A 61 -4.42 8.97 -2.20
CA GLU A 61 -3.66 9.89 -1.36
C GLU A 61 -3.17 9.22 -0.07
N ILE A 62 -2.65 8.01 -0.22
CA ILE A 62 -2.07 7.25 0.88
C ILE A 62 -0.62 6.94 0.56
N SER A 63 0.19 6.77 1.60
CA SER A 63 1.60 6.47 1.41
C SER A 63 1.83 4.98 1.17
N ALA A 64 2.90 4.68 0.46
CA ALA A 64 3.36 3.30 0.32
C ALA A 64 3.69 2.72 1.70
N ASP A 65 4.26 3.54 2.58
CA ASP A 65 4.57 3.12 3.95
C ASP A 65 3.33 2.61 4.68
N TYR A 66 2.23 3.31 4.55
CA TYR A 66 0.97 2.89 5.17
C TYR A 66 0.54 1.52 4.67
N LEU A 67 0.59 1.31 3.35
CA LEU A 67 0.16 0.04 2.77
C LEU A 67 1.07 -1.12 3.18
N LEU A 68 2.36 -0.87 3.38
CA LEU A 68 3.35 -1.91 3.63
C LEU A 68 3.77 -2.01 5.09
N TRP A 69 3.26 -1.14 5.97
CA TRP A 69 3.75 -0.99 7.34
C TRP A 69 3.79 -2.30 8.11
N ASP A 70 2.72 -3.10 8.07
CA ASP A 70 2.65 -4.34 8.83
C ASP A 70 3.32 -5.51 8.13
N ILE A 71 3.84 -5.30 6.93
CA ILE A 71 4.33 -6.36 6.07
C ILE A 71 5.83 -6.40 6.06
N ILE A 72 6.46 -5.22 6.07
CA ILE A 72 7.91 -5.13 6.16
C ILE A 72 8.32 -5.46 7.58
N ARG A 73 9.09 -6.53 7.72
CA ARG A 73 9.53 -7.00 9.03
C ARG A 73 11.04 -6.85 9.12
N PRO A 74 11.54 -5.84 9.84
CA PRO A 74 12.97 -5.76 10.07
C PRO A 74 13.35 -6.90 11.03
N SER A 75 13.91 -7.97 10.47
CA SER A 75 14.39 -9.10 11.25
C SER A 75 15.78 -8.85 11.80
N ASP A 76 16.41 -7.77 11.37
CA ASP A 76 17.76 -7.39 11.74
C ASP A 76 17.72 -6.18 12.67
N PRO A 77 18.34 -6.27 13.86
CA PRO A 77 18.38 -5.12 14.78
C PRO A 77 18.99 -3.87 14.15
N ILE A 78 19.94 -4.04 13.25
CA ILE A 78 20.55 -2.90 12.55
C ILE A 78 19.51 -2.20 11.68
N LEU A 79 18.71 -2.98 10.94
CA LEU A 79 17.64 -2.41 10.12
C LEU A 79 16.63 -1.68 10.97
N LEU A 80 16.24 -2.24 12.10
CA LEU A 80 15.30 -1.61 13.01
C LEU A 80 15.86 -0.29 13.53
N ASN A 81 17.13 -0.26 13.89
CA ASN A 81 17.79 0.95 14.33
C ASN A 81 17.85 2.01 13.23
N ILE A 82 18.09 1.60 12.01
CA ILE A 82 18.11 2.52 10.86
C ILE A 82 16.73 3.15 10.67
N LEU A 83 15.67 2.37 10.75
CA LEU A 83 14.31 2.87 10.61
C LEU A 83 13.97 3.87 11.70
N ASN A 84 14.32 3.56 12.93
CA ASN A 84 14.10 4.47 14.06
C ASN A 84 14.96 5.72 13.94
N GLY A 85 16.19 5.57 13.48
CA GLY A 85 17.10 6.68 13.26
C GLY A 85 16.61 7.63 12.18
N VAL A 86 16.05 7.11 11.12
CA VAL A 86 15.50 7.93 10.04
C VAL A 86 14.37 8.79 10.57
N LYS A 87 13.47 8.21 11.34
CA LYS A 87 12.37 8.96 11.96
C LYS A 87 12.90 10.09 12.83
N THR A 88 13.88 9.76 13.68
CA THR A 88 14.46 10.73 14.60
C THR A 88 15.21 11.83 13.86
N LYS A 89 15.96 11.46 12.86
CA LYS A 89 16.72 12.41 12.07
C LYS A 89 15.82 13.36 11.29
N ASP A 90 14.75 12.86 10.72
CA ASP A 90 13.81 13.70 10.00
C ASP A 90 13.24 14.78 10.94
N ALA A 91 12.92 14.40 12.15
CA ALA A 91 12.41 15.35 13.14
C ALA A 91 13.47 16.34 13.58
N ALA A 92 14.73 15.94 13.63
CA ALA A 92 15.80 16.75 14.20
C ALA A 92 16.61 17.51 13.16
N THR A 93 16.78 16.96 11.96
CA THR A 93 17.76 17.42 10.99
C THR A 93 17.13 18.13 9.79
N TYR A 94 15.96 17.73 9.45
CA TYR A 94 15.27 18.29 8.30
C TYR A 94 14.08 19.13 8.68
#